data_e3b139b534816d8b911ffe73822786ad
#
_entry.id   e3b139b534816d8b911ffe73822786ad
#
_cell.length_a   1.000
_cell.length_b   1.000
_cell.length_c   1.000
_cell.angle_alpha   90.00
_cell.angle_beta   90.00
_cell.angle_gamma   90.00
#
_symmetry.space_group_name_H-M   'P 1'
#
loop_
_entity.id
_entity.type
_entity.pdbx_description
1 polymer ?
#
loop_
_entity_poly.entity_id
_entity_poly.type
_entity_poly.pdbx_seq_one_letter_code
_entity_poly.pdbx_strand_id
1 'polypeptide(L)'
;MYIYRMYNISINQNLEALAKQLYDYWFVQFDFPNKEGKPYKSSGGKMVWNEVLKRNIPEGWHCGNLFEIAKFTNGLACQKFRPKDGETPLPVIKIREMRDGFTADTEEVTPNIPDAVKVFNGDILFSWSASLEVMLWAFGEGGLNQHIFKVTSANGFPKSFYYYQLLDYVDVFKKMAEARKTTMGHITQDHLQQSTIAIPDDKKIADEFEKRISPVFEQMVKLQEEILALTKLRDELLPLLMNGQVSLNSDLSSLLLYYRVPNKSENNERKHHSGNSCGHAA
;
A
#
# COMPACT_ATOMS: atom_id res chain seq x y z
N MET A 1 1.65 -12.87 21.06
CA MET A 1 2.27 -12.81 19.71
C MET A 1 1.24 -12.93 18.60
N TYR A 2 0.41 -13.98 18.51
CA TYR A 2 -0.62 -14.15 17.47
C TYR A 2 -1.61 -12.98 17.40
N ILE A 3 -2.19 -12.59 18.53
CA ILE A 3 -3.17 -11.49 18.64
C ILE A 3 -2.54 -10.17 18.20
N TYR A 4 -1.31 -9.87 18.60
CA TYR A 4 -0.61 -8.64 18.23
C TYR A 4 -0.32 -8.57 16.72
N ARG A 5 0.10 -9.69 16.11
CA ARG A 5 0.27 -9.79 14.65
C ARG A 5 -1.05 -9.53 13.92
N MET A 6 -2.16 -10.14 14.36
CA MET A 6 -3.49 -9.92 13.75
C MET A 6 -3.96 -8.47 13.91
N TYR A 7 -3.65 -7.86 15.04
CA TYR A 7 -3.95 -6.45 15.29
C TYR A 7 -3.18 -5.54 14.32
N ASN A 8 -1.87 -5.76 14.14
CA ASN A 8 -1.06 -4.99 13.20
C ASN A 8 -1.54 -5.15 11.74
N ILE A 9 -1.95 -6.36 11.34
CA ILE A 9 -2.55 -6.59 10.03
C ILE A 9 -3.83 -5.76 9.86
N SER A 10 -4.71 -5.78 10.86
CA SER A 10 -5.97 -5.02 10.81
C SER A 10 -5.72 -3.50 10.76
N ILE A 11 -4.74 -3.00 11.52
CA ILE A 11 -4.38 -1.58 11.47
C ILE A 11 -3.85 -1.23 10.07
N ASN A 12 -2.96 -2.05 9.51
CA ASN A 12 -2.38 -1.80 8.19
C ASN A 12 -3.47 -1.72 7.11
N GLN A 13 -4.41 -2.66 7.10
CA GLN A 13 -5.56 -2.65 6.20
C GLN A 13 -6.46 -1.42 6.37
N ASN A 14 -6.68 -0.98 7.61
CA ASN A 14 -7.47 0.22 7.88
C ASN A 14 -6.76 1.50 7.41
N LEU A 15 -5.43 1.59 7.58
CA LEU A 15 -4.64 2.71 7.08
C LEU A 15 -4.66 2.78 5.55
N GLU A 16 -4.53 1.64 4.87
CA GLU A 16 -4.62 1.55 3.42
C GLU A 16 -5.99 2.01 2.92
N ALA A 17 -7.07 1.51 3.54
CA ALA A 17 -8.43 1.90 3.19
C ALA A 17 -8.69 3.39 3.42
N LEU A 18 -8.22 3.94 4.55
CA LEU A 18 -8.35 5.36 4.87
C LEU A 18 -7.62 6.25 3.86
N ALA A 19 -6.38 5.88 3.51
CA ALA A 19 -5.60 6.63 2.55
C ALA A 19 -6.21 6.58 1.15
N LYS A 20 -6.75 5.42 0.74
CA LYS A 20 -7.48 5.28 -0.52
C LYS A 20 -8.77 6.12 -0.53
N GLN A 21 -9.54 6.13 0.56
CA GLN A 21 -10.74 6.96 0.68
C GLN A 21 -10.41 8.45 0.56
N LEU A 22 -9.31 8.90 1.19
CA LEU A 22 -8.88 10.29 1.08
C LEU A 22 -8.45 10.64 -0.34
N TYR A 23 -7.74 9.73 -1.02
CA TYR A 23 -7.39 9.89 -2.43
C TYR A 23 -8.64 10.00 -3.31
N ASP A 24 -9.61 9.10 -3.13
CA ASP A 24 -10.87 9.12 -3.89
C ASP A 24 -11.63 10.42 -3.69
N TYR A 25 -11.67 10.90 -2.46
CA TYR A 25 -12.31 12.18 -2.15
C TYR A 25 -11.64 13.35 -2.86
N TRP A 26 -10.28 13.38 -2.88
CA TRP A 26 -9.55 14.48 -3.49
C TRP A 26 -9.48 14.42 -5.01
N PHE A 27 -9.20 13.26 -5.59
CA PHE A 27 -8.79 13.11 -6.99
C PHE A 27 -9.81 12.39 -7.87
N VAL A 28 -10.72 11.62 -7.29
CA VAL A 28 -11.82 11.00 -8.04
C VAL A 28 -13.07 11.85 -7.95
N GLN A 29 -13.44 12.32 -6.75
CA GLN A 29 -14.59 13.18 -6.52
C GLN A 29 -14.28 14.68 -6.74
N PHE A 30 -12.99 15.07 -6.72
CA PHE A 30 -12.49 16.43 -6.85
C PHE A 30 -12.89 17.36 -5.69
N ASP A 31 -13.04 16.81 -4.50
CA ASP A 31 -13.34 17.56 -3.28
C ASP A 31 -12.08 17.82 -2.42
N PHE A 32 -10.93 18.03 -3.08
CA PHE A 32 -9.72 18.53 -2.42
C PHE A 32 -9.98 19.91 -1.79
N PRO A 33 -9.25 20.31 -0.74
CA PRO A 33 -9.41 21.59 -0.08
C PRO A 33 -9.14 22.77 -1.05
N ASN A 34 -10.09 23.67 -1.17
CA ASN A 34 -9.90 24.93 -1.86
C ASN A 34 -9.12 25.95 -0.97
N LYS A 35 -8.93 27.17 -1.44
CA LYS A 35 -8.22 28.23 -0.69
C LYS A 35 -8.83 28.56 0.67
N GLU A 36 -10.12 28.24 0.87
CA GLU A 36 -10.85 28.46 2.12
C GLU A 36 -10.88 27.18 3.00
N GLY A 37 -10.24 26.08 2.54
CA GLY A 37 -10.26 24.79 3.22
C GLY A 37 -11.55 23.99 3.01
N LYS A 38 -12.48 24.46 2.16
CA LYS A 38 -13.72 23.76 1.83
C LYS A 38 -13.51 22.78 0.67
N PRO A 39 -14.36 21.72 0.55
CA PRO A 39 -14.33 20.80 -0.59
C PRO A 39 -14.50 21.54 -1.92
N TYR A 40 -13.60 21.36 -2.89
CA TYR A 40 -13.57 22.16 -4.11
C TYR A 40 -14.86 22.04 -4.90
N LYS A 41 -15.19 20.85 -5.39
CA LYS A 41 -16.35 20.63 -6.26
C LYS A 41 -17.68 20.87 -5.53
N SER A 42 -17.84 20.32 -4.32
CA SER A 42 -19.06 20.45 -3.53
C SER A 42 -19.34 21.88 -3.06
N SER A 43 -18.33 22.75 -3.00
CA SER A 43 -18.48 24.19 -2.69
C SER A 43 -18.64 25.06 -3.94
N GLY A 44 -18.89 24.46 -5.11
CA GLY A 44 -19.11 25.21 -6.35
C GLY A 44 -17.83 25.54 -7.12
N GLY A 45 -16.75 24.80 -6.91
CA GLY A 45 -15.52 24.92 -7.69
C GLY A 45 -15.79 24.75 -9.19
N LYS A 46 -15.12 25.55 -10.01
CA LYS A 46 -15.35 25.56 -11.46
C LYS A 46 -14.87 24.26 -12.09
N MET A 47 -15.77 23.60 -12.81
CA MET A 47 -15.53 22.35 -13.53
C MET A 47 -15.60 22.59 -15.03
N VAL A 48 -14.74 21.90 -15.79
CA VAL A 48 -14.66 21.98 -17.25
C VAL A 48 -14.81 20.59 -17.84
N TRP A 49 -15.62 20.46 -18.90
CA TRP A 49 -15.78 19.19 -19.61
C TRP A 49 -14.49 18.82 -20.34
N ASN A 50 -14.02 17.60 -20.14
CA ASN A 50 -12.87 17.06 -20.86
C ASN A 50 -13.31 15.98 -21.85
N GLU A 51 -13.03 16.22 -23.13
CA GLU A 51 -13.48 15.34 -24.21
C GLU A 51 -12.80 13.96 -24.22
N VAL A 52 -11.57 13.87 -23.72
CA VAL A 52 -10.81 12.61 -23.67
C VAL A 52 -11.27 11.75 -22.51
N LEU A 53 -11.39 12.35 -21.33
CA LEU A 53 -11.83 11.67 -20.11
C LEU A 53 -13.34 11.45 -20.05
N LYS A 54 -14.12 12.08 -20.96
CA LYS A 54 -15.60 12.02 -21.00
C LYS A 54 -16.24 12.36 -19.65
N ARG A 55 -15.64 13.31 -18.92
CA ARG A 55 -16.13 13.79 -17.63
C ARG A 55 -15.69 15.22 -17.35
N ASN A 56 -16.38 15.86 -16.40
CA ASN A 56 -15.94 17.14 -15.88
C ASN A 56 -14.71 16.95 -14.97
N ILE A 57 -13.70 17.80 -15.17
CA ILE A 57 -12.52 17.93 -14.32
C ILE A 57 -12.41 19.36 -13.80
N PRO A 58 -11.67 19.62 -12.70
CA PRO A 58 -11.49 20.99 -12.20
C PRO A 58 -10.82 21.89 -13.23
N GLU A 59 -11.15 23.18 -13.24
CA GLU A 59 -10.39 24.18 -13.99
C GLU A 59 -8.92 24.19 -13.55
N GLY A 60 -7.97 24.26 -14.48
CA GLY A 60 -6.53 24.13 -14.19
C GLY A 60 -6.07 22.67 -14.03
N TRP A 61 -6.84 21.74 -14.60
CA TRP A 61 -6.45 20.34 -14.78
C TRP A 61 -6.50 19.97 -16.24
N HIS A 62 -5.68 19.01 -16.63
CA HIS A 62 -5.67 18.46 -17.99
C HIS A 62 -5.77 16.93 -18.00
N CYS A 63 -6.03 16.37 -19.16
CA CYS A 63 -5.88 14.95 -19.41
C CYS A 63 -4.42 14.67 -19.80
N GLY A 64 -3.74 13.87 -19.01
CA GLY A 64 -2.39 13.40 -19.29
C GLY A 64 -2.30 11.87 -19.17
N ASN A 65 -1.09 11.35 -19.12
CA ASN A 65 -0.82 9.93 -19.00
C ASN A 65 0.07 9.59 -17.79
N LEU A 66 0.23 8.30 -17.49
CA LEU A 66 1.00 7.85 -16.34
C LEU A 66 2.49 8.22 -16.42
N PHE A 67 3.09 8.38 -17.62
CA PHE A 67 4.48 8.81 -17.75
C PHE A 67 4.70 10.28 -17.39
N GLU A 68 3.64 11.10 -17.38
CA GLU A 68 3.77 12.50 -16.94
C GLU A 68 3.97 12.60 -15.42
N ILE A 69 3.50 11.62 -14.67
CA ILE A 69 3.55 11.65 -13.20
C ILE A 69 4.54 10.64 -12.60
N ALA A 70 4.90 9.60 -13.37
CA ALA A 70 5.75 8.52 -12.87
C ALA A 70 6.71 7.99 -13.95
N LYS A 71 7.89 7.52 -13.50
CA LYS A 71 8.88 6.81 -14.28
C LYS A 71 8.82 5.33 -13.92
N PHE A 72 8.78 4.47 -14.94
CA PHE A 72 8.71 3.02 -14.82
C PHE A 72 10.06 2.40 -15.21
N THR A 73 10.81 1.93 -14.23
CA THR A 73 12.11 1.29 -14.43
C THR A 73 11.95 -0.22 -14.37
N ASN A 74 12.22 -0.90 -15.47
CA ASN A 74 12.10 -2.36 -15.55
C ASN A 74 13.21 -3.05 -14.74
N GLY A 75 12.89 -4.15 -14.08
CA GLY A 75 13.88 -4.98 -13.40
C GLY A 75 14.79 -5.75 -14.37
N LEU A 76 15.62 -6.63 -13.83
CA LEU A 76 16.65 -7.38 -14.53
C LEU A 76 16.24 -8.83 -14.81
N ALA A 77 16.83 -9.42 -15.83
CA ALA A 77 16.89 -10.88 -15.99
C ALA A 77 17.85 -11.47 -14.94
N CYS A 78 17.38 -11.56 -13.69
CA CYS A 78 18.21 -11.85 -12.50
C CYS A 78 19.04 -13.13 -12.62
N GLN A 79 18.60 -14.11 -13.44
CA GLN A 79 19.36 -15.33 -13.72
C GLN A 79 20.74 -15.07 -14.36
N LYS A 80 20.96 -13.87 -14.94
CA LYS A 80 22.25 -13.46 -15.53
C LYS A 80 23.18 -12.80 -14.52
N PHE A 81 22.71 -12.51 -13.32
CA PHE A 81 23.40 -11.75 -12.28
C PHE A 81 23.57 -12.61 -11.02
N ARG A 82 24.16 -13.79 -11.16
CA ARG A 82 24.36 -14.71 -10.03
C ARG A 82 25.37 -14.15 -9.03
N PRO A 83 25.16 -14.39 -7.72
CA PRO A 83 26.14 -14.01 -6.69
C PRO A 83 27.48 -14.68 -6.95
N LYS A 84 28.57 -14.01 -6.58
CA LYS A 84 29.93 -14.55 -6.59
C LYS A 84 30.36 -14.98 -5.19
N ASP A 85 31.39 -15.81 -5.11
CA ASP A 85 31.93 -16.26 -3.83
C ASP A 85 32.38 -15.04 -2.99
N GLY A 86 31.93 -15.03 -1.73
CA GLY A 86 32.25 -13.96 -0.78
C GLY A 86 31.36 -12.72 -0.84
N GLU A 87 30.39 -12.65 -1.76
CA GLU A 87 29.37 -11.59 -1.77
C GLU A 87 28.23 -11.92 -0.79
N THR A 88 27.64 -10.88 -0.17
CA THR A 88 26.36 -11.01 0.52
C THR A 88 25.26 -10.78 -0.53
N PRO A 89 24.54 -11.82 -0.95
CA PRO A 89 23.58 -11.71 -2.04
C PRO A 89 22.33 -10.92 -1.63
N LEU A 90 21.62 -10.38 -2.64
CA LEU A 90 20.31 -9.81 -2.48
C LEU A 90 19.23 -10.80 -2.93
N PRO A 91 18.12 -10.94 -2.19
CA PRO A 91 17.00 -11.73 -2.64
C PRO A 91 16.34 -11.11 -3.87
N VAL A 92 15.88 -11.96 -4.80
CA VAL A 92 15.20 -11.53 -6.02
C VAL A 92 13.71 -11.33 -5.78
N ILE A 93 13.21 -10.14 -6.11
CA ILE A 93 11.79 -9.82 -6.02
C ILE A 93 11.13 -10.19 -7.35
N LYS A 94 10.36 -11.28 -7.34
CA LYS A 94 9.45 -11.71 -8.39
C LYS A 94 7.99 -11.48 -7.98
N ILE A 95 7.06 -11.82 -8.84
CA ILE A 95 5.62 -11.67 -8.56
C ILE A 95 5.18 -12.49 -7.33
N ARG A 96 5.81 -13.65 -7.09
CA ARG A 96 5.58 -14.45 -5.88
C ARG A 96 6.01 -13.67 -4.63
N GLU A 97 7.21 -13.12 -4.63
CA GLU A 97 7.76 -12.36 -3.50
C GLU A 97 6.97 -11.07 -3.24
N MET A 98 6.32 -10.50 -4.26
CA MET A 98 5.40 -9.36 -4.03
C MET A 98 4.22 -9.75 -3.14
N ARG A 99 3.75 -10.99 -3.18
CA ARG A 99 2.61 -11.48 -2.38
C ARG A 99 3.03 -12.06 -1.05
N ASP A 100 4.03 -12.94 -1.10
CA ASP A 100 4.36 -13.81 0.02
C ASP A 100 5.55 -13.29 0.83
N GLY A 101 6.27 -12.27 0.34
CA GLY A 101 7.56 -11.85 0.86
C GLY A 101 8.66 -12.85 0.51
N PHE A 102 9.82 -12.69 1.13
CA PHE A 102 10.96 -13.58 0.93
C PHE A 102 10.77 -14.89 1.70
N THR A 103 11.16 -16.00 1.05
CA THR A 103 11.12 -17.36 1.60
C THR A 103 12.49 -18.03 1.46
N ALA A 104 12.65 -19.21 2.04
CA ALA A 104 13.89 -19.99 1.88
C ALA A 104 14.19 -20.37 0.41
N ASP A 105 13.17 -20.41 -0.45
CA ASP A 105 13.30 -20.73 -1.87
C ASP A 105 13.43 -19.47 -2.75
N THR A 106 13.55 -18.28 -2.15
CA THR A 106 13.76 -17.04 -2.91
C THR A 106 15.13 -17.08 -3.59
N GLU A 107 15.14 -16.86 -4.91
CA GLU A 107 16.39 -16.79 -5.66
C GLU A 107 17.22 -15.58 -5.23
N GLU A 108 18.54 -15.65 -5.48
CA GLU A 108 19.48 -14.63 -5.11
C GLU A 108 20.18 -14.02 -6.32
N VAL A 109 20.56 -12.76 -6.20
CA VAL A 109 21.30 -11.98 -7.19
C VAL A 109 22.50 -11.29 -6.53
N THR A 110 23.57 -11.03 -7.31
CA THR A 110 24.72 -10.24 -6.81
C THR A 110 24.30 -8.87 -6.31
N PRO A 111 24.88 -8.32 -5.23
CA PRO A 111 24.62 -6.96 -4.78
C PRO A 111 25.11 -5.89 -5.76
N ASN A 112 25.95 -6.28 -6.73
CA ASN A 112 26.54 -5.41 -7.75
C ASN A 112 25.62 -5.21 -8.97
N ILE A 113 24.30 -5.09 -8.73
CA ILE A 113 23.33 -4.68 -9.74
C ILE A 113 23.17 -3.14 -9.74
N PRO A 114 22.67 -2.53 -10.85
CA PRO A 114 22.43 -1.10 -10.89
C PRO A 114 21.46 -0.65 -9.77
N ASP A 115 21.73 0.49 -9.15
CA ASP A 115 20.92 1.02 -8.05
C ASP A 115 19.46 1.29 -8.46
N ALA A 116 19.23 1.59 -9.74
CA ALA A 116 17.87 1.81 -10.26
C ALA A 116 16.95 0.59 -10.13
N VAL A 117 17.50 -0.62 -9.99
CA VAL A 117 16.77 -1.88 -9.84
C VAL A 117 16.94 -2.53 -8.47
N LYS A 118 17.66 -1.89 -7.56
CA LYS A 118 17.60 -2.21 -6.13
C LYS A 118 16.32 -1.66 -5.54
N VAL A 119 15.69 -2.44 -4.71
CA VAL A 119 14.40 -2.12 -4.08
C VAL A 119 14.59 -2.06 -2.58
N PHE A 120 13.99 -1.05 -1.97
CA PHE A 120 14.00 -0.81 -0.53
C PHE A 120 12.57 -0.64 -0.01
N ASN A 121 12.38 -0.80 1.30
CA ASN A 121 11.10 -0.53 1.92
C ASN A 121 10.61 0.89 1.60
N GLY A 122 9.34 1.00 1.24
CA GLY A 122 8.72 2.25 0.79
C GLY A 122 8.82 2.52 -0.72
N ASP A 123 9.46 1.65 -1.51
CA ASP A 123 9.40 1.72 -2.97
C ASP A 123 8.04 1.25 -3.50
N ILE A 124 7.63 1.82 -4.63
CA ILE A 124 6.43 1.39 -5.34
C ILE A 124 6.82 0.39 -6.42
N LEU A 125 6.18 -0.78 -6.38
CA LEU A 125 6.36 -1.84 -7.37
C LEU A 125 5.07 -2.05 -8.16
N PHE A 126 5.23 -2.30 -9.45
CA PHE A 126 4.14 -2.64 -10.36
C PHE A 126 4.50 -3.87 -11.20
N SER A 127 3.82 -4.99 -10.97
CA SER A 127 3.95 -6.17 -11.83
C SER A 127 3.09 -6.00 -13.08
N TRP A 128 3.74 -6.10 -14.25
CA TRP A 128 3.10 -5.88 -15.55
C TRP A 128 2.82 -7.18 -16.33
N SER A 129 3.15 -8.32 -15.75
CA SER A 129 3.04 -9.65 -16.36
C SER A 129 2.32 -10.60 -15.42
N ALA A 130 1.58 -11.54 -15.95
CA ALA A 130 0.80 -12.57 -15.27
C ALA A 130 -0.29 -12.01 -14.35
N SER A 131 0.03 -11.43 -13.21
CA SER A 131 -0.91 -10.69 -12.38
C SER A 131 -0.51 -9.22 -12.28
N LEU A 132 -1.45 -8.35 -12.62
CA LEU A 132 -1.25 -6.90 -12.55
C LEU A 132 -1.50 -6.43 -11.12
N GLU A 133 -0.44 -6.09 -10.43
CA GLU A 133 -0.49 -5.68 -9.03
C GLU A 133 0.42 -4.48 -8.79
N VAL A 134 -0.07 -3.50 -8.04
CA VAL A 134 0.69 -2.36 -7.54
C VAL A 134 0.77 -2.45 -6.04
N MET A 135 1.94 -2.22 -5.48
CA MET A 135 2.11 -2.23 -4.03
C MET A 135 3.19 -1.27 -3.54
N LEU A 136 3.02 -0.85 -2.30
CA LEU A 136 4.06 -0.26 -1.48
C LEU A 136 4.90 -1.39 -0.89
N TRP A 137 6.15 -1.51 -1.31
CA TRP A 137 7.04 -2.59 -0.87
C TRP A 137 7.49 -2.39 0.58
N ALA A 138 7.48 -3.47 1.38
CA ALA A 138 7.88 -3.43 2.78
C ALA A 138 8.41 -4.79 3.30
N PHE A 139 9.09 -5.56 2.42
CA PHE A 139 9.63 -6.88 2.79
C PHE A 139 11.16 -6.91 2.83
N GLY A 140 11.83 -5.74 2.83
CA GLY A 140 13.28 -5.64 2.90
C GLY A 140 13.94 -5.29 1.57
N GLU A 141 15.27 -5.26 1.57
CA GLU A 141 16.07 -4.96 0.38
C GLU A 141 16.10 -6.15 -0.58
N GLY A 142 16.06 -5.88 -1.91
CA GLY A 142 16.12 -6.92 -2.91
C GLY A 142 16.47 -6.41 -4.31
N GLY A 143 16.74 -7.35 -5.23
CA GLY A 143 16.95 -7.10 -6.64
C GLY A 143 15.69 -7.33 -7.46
N LEU A 144 15.29 -6.38 -8.30
CA LEU A 144 14.04 -6.41 -9.04
C LEU A 144 14.11 -7.30 -10.29
N ASN A 145 13.16 -8.22 -10.41
CA ASN A 145 13.03 -9.08 -11.60
C ASN A 145 12.41 -8.34 -12.79
N GLN A 146 12.78 -8.75 -14.02
CA GLN A 146 12.38 -8.14 -15.29
C GLN A 146 10.85 -8.00 -15.52
N HIS A 147 10.00 -8.70 -14.78
CA HIS A 147 8.55 -8.67 -14.92
C HIS A 147 7.85 -7.65 -14.02
N ILE A 148 8.63 -6.82 -13.36
CA ILE A 148 8.15 -5.82 -12.40
C ILE A 148 8.84 -4.49 -12.71
N PHE A 149 8.07 -3.39 -12.64
CA PHE A 149 8.60 -2.03 -12.65
C PHE A 149 8.82 -1.52 -11.22
N LYS A 150 9.94 -0.85 -11.00
CA LYS A 150 10.10 0.12 -9.92
C LYS A 150 9.53 1.44 -10.42
N VAL A 151 8.55 1.99 -9.69
CA VAL A 151 7.85 3.22 -10.06
C VAL A 151 8.37 4.37 -9.20
N THR A 152 8.88 5.40 -9.86
CA THR A 152 9.44 6.59 -9.20
C THR A 152 8.82 7.86 -9.76
N SER A 153 9.06 8.99 -9.11
CA SER A 153 8.51 10.28 -9.51
C SER A 153 8.98 10.69 -10.92
N ALA A 154 8.07 11.22 -11.71
CA ALA A 154 8.36 12.02 -12.89
C ALA A 154 7.83 13.44 -12.67
N ASN A 155 8.49 14.44 -13.27
CA ASN A 155 8.12 15.85 -13.18
C ASN A 155 7.87 16.38 -11.76
N GLY A 156 8.42 15.70 -10.75
CA GLY A 156 8.28 16.07 -9.33
C GLY A 156 6.90 15.80 -8.74
N PHE A 157 6.09 14.93 -9.32
CA PHE A 157 4.86 14.47 -8.67
C PHE A 157 5.17 13.59 -7.47
N PRO A 158 4.46 13.76 -6.34
CA PRO A 158 4.73 13.03 -5.11
C PRO A 158 4.28 11.56 -5.18
N LYS A 159 4.87 10.74 -4.30
CA LYS A 159 4.69 9.28 -4.27
C LYS A 159 3.24 8.86 -4.11
N SER A 160 2.50 9.45 -3.18
CA SER A 160 1.11 9.10 -2.94
C SER A 160 0.22 9.36 -4.15
N PHE A 161 0.49 10.43 -4.91
CA PHE A 161 -0.31 10.77 -6.08
C PHE A 161 -0.14 9.72 -7.18
N TYR A 162 1.10 9.42 -7.62
CA TYR A 162 1.29 8.44 -8.68
C TYR A 162 0.99 7.00 -8.23
N TYR A 163 1.13 6.67 -6.95
CA TYR A 163 0.75 5.37 -6.42
C TYR A 163 -0.75 5.09 -6.60
N TYR A 164 -1.60 6.00 -6.14
CA TYR A 164 -3.05 5.81 -6.23
C TYR A 164 -3.59 5.98 -7.66
N GLN A 165 -3.00 6.88 -8.46
CA GLN A 165 -3.33 6.98 -9.89
C GLN A 165 -3.05 5.66 -10.61
N LEU A 166 -1.91 5.05 -10.34
CA LEU A 166 -1.56 3.76 -10.93
C LEU A 166 -2.44 2.63 -10.37
N LEU A 167 -2.72 2.63 -9.08
CA LEU A 167 -3.59 1.63 -8.43
C LEU A 167 -4.99 1.62 -9.05
N ASP A 168 -5.59 2.79 -9.27
CA ASP A 168 -6.89 2.90 -9.95
C ASP A 168 -6.81 2.47 -11.41
N TYR A 169 -5.71 2.81 -12.10
CA TYR A 169 -5.57 2.49 -13.51
C TYR A 169 -5.29 1.00 -13.77
N VAL A 170 -4.80 0.26 -12.78
CA VAL A 170 -4.61 -1.21 -12.88
C VAL A 170 -5.91 -1.92 -13.23
N ASP A 171 -7.04 -1.49 -12.72
CA ASP A 171 -8.34 -2.09 -13.04
C ASP A 171 -8.75 -1.83 -14.51
N VAL A 172 -8.35 -0.70 -15.07
CA VAL A 172 -8.49 -0.42 -16.50
C VAL A 172 -7.61 -1.37 -17.30
N PHE A 173 -6.36 -1.57 -16.89
CA PHE A 173 -5.44 -2.51 -17.53
C PHE A 173 -5.94 -3.94 -17.49
N LYS A 174 -6.49 -4.40 -16.36
CA LYS A 174 -7.10 -5.74 -16.23
C LYS A 174 -8.22 -5.93 -17.24
N LYS A 175 -9.16 -4.98 -17.34
CA LYS A 175 -10.25 -4.99 -18.31
C LYS A 175 -9.74 -5.01 -19.76
N MET A 176 -8.69 -4.24 -20.07
CA MET A 176 -8.07 -4.25 -21.40
C MET A 176 -7.42 -5.59 -21.74
N ALA A 177 -6.76 -6.22 -20.77
CA ALA A 177 -6.16 -7.54 -20.93
C ALA A 177 -7.22 -8.64 -21.16
N GLU A 178 -8.29 -8.62 -20.39
CA GLU A 178 -9.45 -9.54 -20.56
C GLU A 178 -10.12 -9.40 -21.93
N ALA A 179 -10.33 -8.18 -22.41
CA ALA A 179 -10.97 -7.92 -23.70
C ALA A 179 -10.17 -8.47 -24.89
N ARG A 180 -8.84 -8.58 -24.76
CA ARG A 180 -7.97 -9.10 -25.84
C ARG A 180 -7.88 -10.61 -25.88
N LYS A 181 -8.51 -11.37 -24.96
CA LYS A 181 -8.46 -12.85 -24.86
C LYS A 181 -7.04 -13.43 -24.92
N THR A 182 -6.03 -12.66 -24.56
CA THR A 182 -4.65 -13.14 -24.50
C THR A 182 -4.45 -13.88 -23.18
N THR A 183 -3.93 -15.09 -23.26
CA THR A 183 -3.74 -16.02 -22.13
C THR A 183 -2.77 -15.48 -21.05
N MET A 184 -2.07 -14.37 -21.32
CA MET A 184 -1.25 -13.62 -20.38
C MET A 184 -1.42 -12.14 -20.68
N GLY A 185 -2.11 -11.44 -19.77
CA GLY A 185 -2.24 -9.98 -19.84
C GLY A 185 -0.91 -9.30 -19.59
N HIS A 186 -0.15 -9.02 -20.65
CA HIS A 186 1.05 -8.21 -20.55
C HIS A 186 0.68 -6.74 -20.77
N ILE A 187 1.09 -5.88 -19.83
CA ILE A 187 1.02 -4.44 -20.00
C ILE A 187 2.36 -3.97 -20.58
N THR A 188 2.31 -3.34 -21.73
CA THR A 188 3.48 -2.75 -22.40
C THR A 188 3.62 -1.28 -22.06
N GLN A 189 4.77 -0.68 -22.36
CA GLN A 189 4.98 0.76 -22.21
C GLN A 189 3.97 1.57 -23.05
N ASP A 190 3.54 1.06 -24.20
CA ASP A 190 2.50 1.72 -25.02
C ASP A 190 1.17 1.82 -24.29
N HIS A 191 0.78 0.83 -23.50
CA HIS A 191 -0.42 0.90 -22.67
C HIS A 191 -0.31 1.97 -21.58
N LEU A 192 0.87 2.13 -20.96
CA LEU A 192 1.13 3.19 -19.99
C LEU A 192 1.07 4.57 -20.67
N GLN A 193 1.58 4.70 -21.88
CA GLN A 193 1.56 5.94 -22.64
C GLN A 193 0.16 6.31 -23.13
N GLN A 194 -0.68 5.32 -23.46
CA GLN A 194 -2.07 5.50 -23.84
C GLN A 194 -3.02 5.68 -22.66
N SER A 195 -2.51 5.63 -21.44
CA SER A 195 -3.34 5.87 -20.26
C SER A 195 -3.89 7.30 -20.25
N THR A 196 -5.09 7.46 -19.72
CA THR A 196 -5.77 8.76 -19.65
C THR A 196 -6.18 9.02 -18.21
N ILE A 197 -5.52 9.99 -17.58
CA ILE A 197 -5.75 10.38 -16.19
C ILE A 197 -5.92 11.90 -16.07
N ALA A 198 -6.64 12.35 -15.04
CA ALA A 198 -6.75 13.75 -14.73
C ALA A 198 -5.55 14.21 -13.89
N ILE A 199 -4.82 15.20 -14.36
CA ILE A 199 -3.59 15.71 -13.73
C ILE A 199 -3.78 17.19 -13.40
N PRO A 200 -3.48 17.67 -12.16
CA PRO A 200 -3.49 19.10 -11.85
C PRO A 200 -2.30 19.81 -12.51
N ASP A 201 -2.53 20.97 -13.12
CA ASP A 201 -1.47 21.81 -13.67
C ASP A 201 -0.57 22.38 -12.57
N ASP A 202 -1.14 22.70 -11.39
CA ASP A 202 -0.41 23.07 -10.17
C ASP A 202 -0.30 21.88 -9.23
N LYS A 203 0.91 21.39 -9.04
CA LYS A 203 1.21 20.23 -8.17
C LYS A 203 0.94 20.46 -6.69
N LYS A 204 0.69 21.69 -6.25
CA LYS A 204 0.45 21.99 -4.83
C LYS A 204 -0.62 21.13 -4.20
N ILE A 205 -1.66 20.75 -4.95
CA ILE A 205 -2.73 19.88 -4.45
C ILE A 205 -2.19 18.48 -4.18
N ALA A 206 -1.37 17.95 -5.09
CA ALA A 206 -0.72 16.66 -4.92
C ALA A 206 0.30 16.70 -3.76
N ASP A 207 1.07 17.78 -3.60
CA ASP A 207 2.02 17.96 -2.51
C ASP A 207 1.31 18.08 -1.14
N GLU A 208 0.16 18.76 -1.08
CA GLU A 208 -0.66 18.83 0.14
C GLU A 208 -1.27 17.46 0.49
N PHE A 209 -1.62 16.66 -0.50
CA PHE A 209 -2.05 15.29 -0.28
C PHE A 209 -0.89 14.42 0.26
N GLU A 210 0.30 14.51 -0.34
CA GLU A 210 1.51 13.80 0.12
C GLU A 210 1.80 14.08 1.59
N LYS A 211 1.73 15.34 2.04
CA LYS A 211 1.96 15.69 3.46
C LYS A 211 1.03 14.94 4.42
N ARG A 212 -0.17 14.56 3.97
CA ARG A 212 -1.14 13.80 4.77
C ARG A 212 -0.92 12.30 4.69
N ILE A 213 -0.44 11.82 3.54
CA ILE A 213 -0.34 10.39 3.25
C ILE A 213 1.06 9.84 3.55
N SER A 214 2.13 10.64 3.42
CA SER A 214 3.49 10.17 3.72
C SER A 214 3.62 9.54 5.10
N PRO A 215 3.10 10.14 6.20
CA PRO A 215 3.13 9.49 7.50
C PRO A 215 2.33 8.18 7.57
N VAL A 216 1.26 8.06 6.78
CA VAL A 216 0.47 6.83 6.69
C VAL A 216 1.29 5.74 6.00
N PHE A 217 1.97 6.05 4.89
CA PHE A 217 2.86 5.12 4.19
C PHE A 217 4.02 4.66 5.08
N GLU A 218 4.65 5.57 5.81
CA GLU A 218 5.70 5.24 6.78
C GLU A 218 5.21 4.29 7.85
N GLN A 219 4.00 4.54 8.39
CA GLN A 219 3.39 3.67 9.38
C GLN A 219 3.02 2.30 8.80
N MET A 220 2.51 2.24 7.56
CA MET A 220 2.20 0.98 6.88
C MET A 220 3.46 0.13 6.68
N VAL A 221 4.56 0.74 6.24
CA VAL A 221 5.86 0.07 6.08
C VAL A 221 6.33 -0.48 7.42
N LYS A 222 6.32 0.34 8.48
CA LYS A 222 6.75 -0.06 9.83
C LYS A 222 5.90 -1.21 10.39
N LEU A 223 4.59 -1.16 10.22
CA LEU A 223 3.70 -2.24 10.65
C LEU A 223 3.98 -3.54 9.90
N GLN A 224 4.28 -3.46 8.60
CA GLN A 224 4.65 -4.63 7.82
C GLN A 224 5.98 -5.24 8.30
N GLU A 225 6.99 -4.41 8.61
CA GLU A 225 8.25 -4.87 9.20
C GLU A 225 8.01 -5.60 10.55
N GLU A 226 7.15 -5.04 11.40
CA GLU A 226 6.76 -5.70 12.66
C GLU A 226 6.03 -7.02 12.43
N ILE A 227 5.12 -7.09 11.44
CA ILE A 227 4.41 -8.32 11.07
C ILE A 227 5.40 -9.39 10.62
N LEU A 228 6.40 -9.02 9.82
CA LEU A 228 7.45 -9.94 9.36
C LEU A 228 8.29 -10.45 10.54
N ALA A 229 8.75 -9.57 11.42
CA ALA A 229 9.52 -9.93 12.61
C ALA A 229 8.73 -10.89 13.52
N LEU A 230 7.46 -10.61 13.77
CA LEU A 230 6.58 -11.47 14.56
C LEU A 230 6.31 -12.82 13.88
N THR A 231 6.21 -12.82 12.55
CA THR A 231 6.03 -14.06 11.77
C THR A 231 7.28 -14.95 11.88
N LYS A 232 8.45 -14.38 11.68
CA LYS A 232 9.73 -15.08 11.82
C LYS A 232 9.90 -15.65 13.23
N LEU A 233 9.67 -14.83 14.26
CA LEU A 233 9.76 -15.27 15.65
C LEU A 233 8.78 -16.41 15.97
N ARG A 234 7.56 -16.37 15.42
CA ARG A 234 6.59 -17.46 15.55
C ARG A 234 7.14 -18.76 14.93
N ASP A 235 7.66 -18.68 13.73
CA ASP A 235 8.12 -19.84 12.96
C ASP A 235 9.37 -20.48 13.61
N GLU A 236 10.21 -19.67 14.25
CA GLU A 236 11.35 -20.15 15.04
C GLU A 236 10.93 -20.80 16.36
N LEU A 237 9.96 -20.21 17.07
CA LEU A 237 9.55 -20.70 18.39
C LEU A 237 8.58 -21.89 18.34
N LEU A 238 7.73 -21.97 17.30
CA LEU A 238 6.69 -22.99 17.25
C LEU A 238 7.25 -24.42 17.25
N PRO A 239 8.28 -24.78 16.48
CA PRO A 239 8.90 -26.11 16.55
C PRO A 239 9.52 -26.41 17.93
N LEU A 240 10.15 -25.41 18.58
CA LEU A 240 10.77 -25.55 19.87
C LEU A 240 9.75 -25.86 21.00
N LEU A 241 8.58 -25.17 20.91
CA LEU A 241 7.47 -25.41 21.83
C LEU A 241 6.83 -26.80 21.60
N MET A 242 6.65 -27.18 20.33
CA MET A 242 6.08 -28.52 20.00
C MET A 242 6.99 -29.67 20.43
N ASN A 243 8.31 -29.48 20.39
CA ASN A 243 9.30 -30.48 20.82
C ASN A 243 9.59 -30.43 22.31
N GLY A 244 8.92 -29.58 23.10
CA GLY A 244 9.15 -29.43 24.53
C GLY A 244 10.53 -28.87 24.92
N GLN A 245 11.24 -28.26 23.96
CA GLN A 245 12.57 -27.68 24.19
C GLN A 245 12.51 -26.31 24.85
N VAL A 246 11.36 -25.67 24.84
CA VAL A 246 11.07 -24.38 25.51
C VAL A 246 9.72 -24.48 26.20
N SER A 247 9.66 -24.07 27.48
CA SER A 247 8.41 -23.91 28.23
C SER A 247 8.03 -22.44 28.32
N LEU A 248 6.75 -22.14 28.22
CA LEU A 248 6.25 -20.80 28.51
C LEU A 248 6.28 -20.59 30.03
N ASN A 249 7.03 -19.60 30.48
CA ASN A 249 7.03 -19.22 31.87
C ASN A 249 5.66 -18.62 32.25
N SER A 250 5.11 -18.97 33.42
CA SER A 250 3.80 -18.50 33.89
C SER A 250 3.68 -16.96 34.01
N ASP A 251 4.80 -16.24 34.01
CA ASP A 251 4.84 -14.78 34.08
C ASP A 251 4.34 -14.09 32.78
N LEU A 252 4.28 -14.82 31.66
CA LEU A 252 3.69 -14.32 30.43
C LEU A 252 2.16 -14.15 30.50
N SER A 253 1.50 -14.85 31.40
CA SER A 253 0.04 -14.69 31.61
C SER A 253 -0.31 -13.31 32.21
N SER A 254 0.58 -12.69 32.98
CA SER A 254 0.38 -11.33 33.51
C SER A 254 0.50 -10.24 32.43
N LEU A 255 1.36 -10.44 31.43
CA LEU A 255 1.48 -9.52 30.27
C LEU A 255 0.28 -9.60 29.32
N LEU A 256 -0.32 -10.79 29.16
CA LEU A 256 -1.53 -10.96 28.36
C LEU A 256 -2.79 -10.30 28.98
N LEU A 257 -2.81 -10.15 30.30
CA LEU A 257 -3.88 -9.43 31.02
C LEU A 257 -3.81 -7.91 30.83
N TYR A 258 -2.64 -7.35 30.61
CA TYR A 258 -2.46 -5.89 30.39
C TYR A 258 -2.97 -5.41 29.02
N TYR A 259 -3.07 -6.32 28.02
CA TYR A 259 -3.55 -6.03 26.67
C TYR A 259 -4.97 -6.54 26.38
N ARG A 260 -5.77 -6.76 27.42
CA ARG A 260 -7.19 -7.09 27.26
C ARG A 260 -7.91 -5.87 26.70
N VAL A 261 -8.21 -5.87 25.41
CA VAL A 261 -9.11 -4.90 24.77
C VAL A 261 -10.43 -4.92 25.53
N PRO A 262 -10.94 -3.78 26.05
CA PRO A 262 -12.21 -3.76 26.76
C PRO A 262 -13.33 -4.21 25.81
N ASN A 263 -13.99 -5.29 26.20
CA ASN A 263 -15.10 -5.87 25.45
C ASN A 263 -16.27 -4.86 25.45
N LYS A 264 -16.71 -4.44 24.29
CA LYS A 264 -17.82 -3.48 24.12
C LYS A 264 -19.17 -3.93 24.72
N SER A 265 -19.26 -5.14 25.28
CA SER A 265 -20.49 -5.69 25.86
C SER A 265 -20.76 -5.27 27.31
N GLU A 266 -19.81 -4.70 28.06
CA GLU A 266 -20.04 -4.34 29.47
C GLU A 266 -20.65 -2.95 29.72
N ASN A 267 -20.86 -2.15 28.66
CA ASN A 267 -21.43 -0.79 28.82
C ASN A 267 -22.96 -0.71 28.72
N ASN A 268 -23.68 -1.83 28.57
CA ASN A 268 -25.15 -1.80 28.47
C ASN A 268 -25.90 -2.17 29.79
N GLU A 269 -25.20 -2.64 30.81
CA GLU A 269 -25.87 -3.03 32.08
C GLU A 269 -25.92 -1.93 33.15
N ARG A 270 -25.29 -0.77 32.97
CA ARG A 270 -25.30 0.31 33.96
C ARG A 270 -26.35 1.40 33.73
N LYS A 271 -27.27 1.25 32.77
CA LYS A 271 -28.34 2.25 32.50
C LYS A 271 -29.73 1.86 32.97
N HIS A 272 -29.93 0.76 33.71
CA HIS A 272 -31.26 0.33 34.17
C HIS A 272 -31.44 0.28 35.69
N HIS A 273 -30.61 0.96 36.48
CA HIS A 273 -30.86 1.06 37.93
C HIS A 273 -30.70 2.50 38.44
N SER A 274 -31.55 3.41 37.93
CA SER A 274 -31.88 4.64 38.68
C SER A 274 -33.23 5.20 38.19
N GLY A 275 -34.27 4.74 38.82
CA GLY A 275 -35.60 5.26 38.52
C GLY A 275 -36.67 4.49 39.26
N ASN A 276 -36.73 4.65 40.57
CA ASN A 276 -38.01 4.58 41.32
C ASN A 276 -37.75 4.84 42.80
N SER A 277 -37.95 6.04 43.24
CA SER A 277 -38.52 6.34 44.57
C SER A 277 -39.02 7.77 44.56
N CYS A 278 -40.27 7.94 44.26
CA CYS A 278 -41.01 9.15 44.67
C CYS A 278 -41.99 8.70 45.73
N GLY A 279 -41.62 8.96 46.99
CA GLY A 279 -42.47 8.78 48.13
C GLY A 279 -43.46 9.97 48.25
N HIS A 280 -44.70 9.63 48.51
CA HIS A 280 -45.72 10.51 49.01
C HIS A 280 -45.38 11.06 50.40
N ALA A 281 -45.61 12.32 50.63
CA ALA A 281 -46.20 12.82 51.89
C ALA A 281 -46.68 14.27 51.71
N ALA A 282 -47.98 14.44 52.04
CA ALA A 282 -48.73 15.60 52.48
C ALA A 282 -48.81 16.84 51.57
#